data_4c058fdfcf0927b78db005085e3ed5f9
#
_entry.id   4c058fdfcf0927b78db005085e3ed5f9
#
_cell.length_a   1.000
_cell.length_b   1.000
_cell.length_c   1.000
_cell.angle_alpha   90.00
_cell.angle_beta   90.00
_cell.angle_gamma   90.00
#
_symmetry.space_group_name_H-M   'P 1'
#
loop_
_entity.id
_entity.type
_entity.pdbx_description
1 polymer ?
#
loop_
_entity_poly.entity_id
_entity_poly.type
_entity_poly.pdbx_seq_one_letter_code
_entity_poly.pdbx_strand_id
1 'polypeptide(L)'
;MGGEAGAGPAVADGRNFTKAGQPIRILSTSQDNPRAAPAGARPFATVRRSGAAGRPTAARVAMKESTMDLGIAGKTALVCAASKGLGRGCAEALAAEGVNLVIVARTRDTLERTADEIRAASNVSVATVACDITTPDGRAAALAVCPQPDILVNNAGGPPPGDFRDFSHDDWIRALESNMLTPIELIRATVDGMIARGFGRIVNITSSAVKAPIDVLALSNGARSGLTGFVAGLARKVAGQGVTINNLLPGLFDTDRIATTLAAAANAQGVTVDELRARRTRDIPAGRLGTRAEFGAACAFLCSVHAGYITGQNWLLDGGAYPGTF
;
A
#
# COMPACT_ATOMS: atom_id res chain seq x y z
N MET A 1 33.06 27.70 -62.62
CA MET A 1 34.21 27.02 -62.10
C MET A 1 33.77 26.33 -60.83
N GLY A 2 33.55 25.09 -60.88
CA GLY A 2 34.21 23.94 -60.34
C GLY A 2 33.63 23.74 -58.90
N GLY A 3 32.84 22.83 -58.59
CA GLY A 3 32.77 21.40 -58.74
C GLY A 3 33.38 20.75 -57.53
N GLU A 4 32.58 20.08 -56.72
CA GLU A 4 32.87 18.69 -56.34
C GLU A 4 31.83 18.17 -55.35
N ALA A 5 31.26 17.03 -55.78
CA ALA A 5 30.35 16.19 -55.02
C ALA A 5 31.16 15.31 -54.06
N GLY A 6 30.71 15.18 -52.81
CA GLY A 6 31.26 14.25 -51.84
C GLY A 6 30.19 13.24 -51.42
N ALA A 7 30.49 11.97 -51.77
CA ALA A 7 29.64 10.81 -51.59
C ALA A 7 29.35 10.44 -50.15
N GLY A 8 28.10 10.06 -49.84
CA GLY A 8 27.70 9.38 -48.61
C GLY A 8 28.10 7.90 -48.61
N PRO A 9 28.31 7.30 -47.43
CA PRO A 9 28.56 5.87 -47.34
C PRO A 9 27.29 5.04 -47.32
N ALA A 10 27.43 3.88 -47.92
CA ALA A 10 26.46 2.87 -48.25
C ALA A 10 25.73 2.26 -47.07
N VAL A 11 24.45 1.98 -47.32
CA VAL A 11 23.62 1.07 -46.56
C VAL A 11 24.11 -0.36 -46.78
N ALA A 12 24.50 -1.04 -45.70
CA ALA A 12 24.74 -2.47 -45.72
C ALA A 12 23.45 -3.22 -45.42
N ASP A 13 22.93 -3.88 -46.46
CA ASP A 13 21.89 -4.90 -46.40
C ASP A 13 22.52 -6.20 -45.91
N GLY A 14 21.98 -6.79 -44.83
CA GLY A 14 22.48 -8.00 -44.21
C GLY A 14 21.34 -8.82 -43.61
N ARG A 15 20.61 -9.51 -44.52
CA ARG A 15 19.68 -10.60 -44.19
C ARG A 15 20.39 -11.69 -43.43
N ASN A 16 19.72 -12.18 -42.37
CA ASN A 16 19.55 -13.63 -42.11
C ASN A 16 18.72 -13.85 -40.86
N PHE A 17 17.42 -14.06 -41.03
CA PHE A 17 16.61 -14.77 -40.04
C PHE A 17 16.28 -16.14 -40.59
N THR A 18 16.89 -17.18 -40.03
CA THR A 18 16.53 -18.58 -40.29
C THR A 18 15.20 -18.89 -39.62
N LYS A 19 14.26 -19.32 -40.45
CA LYS A 19 13.03 -20.01 -40.05
C LYS A 19 13.37 -21.33 -39.36
N ALA A 20 12.85 -21.55 -38.16
CA ALA A 20 12.55 -22.89 -37.66
C ALA A 20 11.33 -22.82 -36.73
N GLY A 21 10.15 -22.87 -37.31
CA GLY A 21 8.95 -23.27 -36.61
C GLY A 21 8.91 -24.79 -36.52
N GLN A 22 8.91 -25.32 -35.29
CA GLN A 22 8.43 -26.68 -35.02
C GLN A 22 7.45 -26.63 -33.87
N PRO A 23 6.27 -27.30 -34.00
CA PRO A 23 5.29 -27.35 -32.92
C PRO A 23 5.77 -28.34 -31.84
N ILE A 24 5.72 -27.89 -30.58
CA ILE A 24 5.95 -28.74 -29.43
C ILE A 24 4.77 -29.72 -29.35
N ARG A 25 5.05 -31.00 -29.60
CA ARG A 25 4.12 -32.11 -29.36
C ARG A 25 4.03 -32.33 -27.84
N ILE A 26 2.86 -32.04 -27.28
CA ILE A 26 2.49 -32.51 -25.95
C ILE A 26 2.18 -33.99 -26.06
N LEU A 27 3.06 -34.83 -25.49
CA LEU A 27 2.81 -36.26 -25.36
C LEU A 27 1.85 -36.46 -24.17
N SER A 28 0.60 -36.77 -24.46
CA SER A 28 -0.35 -37.31 -23.51
C SER A 28 0.00 -38.79 -23.30
N THR A 29 0.55 -39.12 -22.15
CA THR A 29 0.64 -40.52 -21.70
C THR A 29 -0.54 -40.82 -20.78
N SER A 30 -1.61 -41.33 -21.36
CA SER A 30 -2.58 -42.12 -20.64
C SER A 30 -1.97 -43.50 -20.37
N GLN A 31 -1.66 -43.81 -19.13
CA GLN A 31 -1.44 -45.19 -18.70
C GLN A 31 -2.52 -45.55 -17.69
N ASP A 32 -3.52 -46.26 -18.18
CA ASP A 32 -4.40 -47.09 -17.38
C ASP A 32 -3.59 -48.15 -16.67
N ASN A 33 -3.64 -48.13 -15.34
CA ASN A 33 -3.12 -49.23 -14.51
C ASN A 33 -4.21 -49.66 -13.54
N PRO A 34 -4.82 -50.85 -13.75
CA PRO A 34 -5.77 -51.40 -12.77
C PRO A 34 -5.03 -51.95 -11.60
N ARG A 35 -4.99 -51.28 -10.46
CA ARG A 35 -4.50 -51.86 -9.22
C ARG A 35 -5.63 -52.44 -8.39
N ALA A 36 -5.49 -53.72 -8.14
CA ALA A 36 -6.26 -54.55 -7.24
C ALA A 36 -6.35 -53.94 -5.83
N ALA A 37 -7.54 -54.05 -5.24
CA ALA A 37 -7.81 -53.71 -3.84
C ALA A 37 -7.09 -54.67 -2.90
N PRO A 38 -6.47 -54.21 -1.80
CA PRO A 38 -6.05 -55.09 -0.74
C PRO A 38 -7.22 -55.43 0.18
N ALA A 39 -7.52 -56.71 0.32
CA ALA A 39 -8.38 -57.26 1.34
C ALA A 39 -7.73 -57.16 2.73
N GLY A 40 -8.50 -56.76 3.74
CA GLY A 40 -8.06 -56.87 5.12
C GLY A 40 -8.38 -55.71 6.04
N ALA A 41 -9.65 -55.34 6.14
CA ALA A 41 -10.11 -54.49 7.26
C ALA A 41 -10.35 -55.40 8.49
N ARG A 42 -9.55 -55.28 9.52
CA ARG A 42 -9.83 -55.83 10.84
C ARG A 42 -10.84 -54.94 11.56
N PRO A 43 -11.86 -55.52 12.22
CA PRO A 43 -12.82 -54.71 12.95
C PRO A 43 -12.22 -54.13 14.23
N PHE A 44 -12.44 -52.83 14.44
CA PHE A 44 -12.10 -52.14 15.68
C PHE A 44 -12.85 -52.80 16.86
N ALA A 45 -12.10 -53.23 17.87
CA ALA A 45 -12.65 -53.76 19.10
C ALA A 45 -13.45 -52.69 19.86
N THR A 46 -14.66 -52.98 20.15
CA THR A 46 -15.56 -52.20 21.03
C THR A 46 -15.06 -52.31 22.46
N VAL A 47 -14.45 -51.25 22.99
CA VAL A 47 -14.13 -51.16 24.42
C VAL A 47 -15.42 -50.88 25.19
N ARG A 48 -15.88 -51.86 25.98
CA ARG A 48 -16.94 -51.71 26.97
C ARG A 48 -16.51 -50.70 28.04
N ARG A 49 -17.24 -49.59 28.16
CA ARG A 49 -17.12 -48.67 29.29
C ARG A 49 -17.81 -49.29 30.51
N SER A 50 -16.99 -49.65 31.52
CA SER A 50 -17.49 -49.93 32.87
C SER A 50 -17.07 -48.80 33.77
N GLY A 51 -17.97 -48.33 34.63
CA GLY A 51 -17.64 -47.61 35.84
C GLY A 51 -17.89 -46.11 35.81
N ALA A 52 -18.96 -45.69 36.49
CA ALA A 52 -19.21 -44.31 36.88
C ALA A 52 -18.12 -43.84 37.86
N ALA A 53 -17.34 -42.84 37.46
CA ALA A 53 -16.57 -42.01 38.36
C ALA A 53 -16.78 -40.56 37.95
N GLY A 54 -17.02 -39.71 38.93
CA GLY A 54 -17.49 -38.34 38.79
C GLY A 54 -16.72 -37.51 37.75
N ARG A 55 -17.51 -36.86 36.90
CA ARG A 55 -16.98 -35.87 35.95
C ARG A 55 -16.34 -34.73 36.75
N PRO A 56 -15.04 -34.46 36.55
CA PRO A 56 -14.50 -33.19 37.00
C PRO A 56 -15.22 -32.09 36.22
N THR A 57 -15.80 -31.14 36.92
CA THR A 57 -16.29 -29.87 36.35
C THR A 57 -15.17 -29.27 35.51
N ALA A 58 -15.37 -29.26 34.20
CA ALA A 58 -14.45 -28.58 33.29
C ALA A 58 -14.37 -27.12 33.74
N ALA A 59 -13.31 -26.76 34.41
CA ALA A 59 -12.92 -25.37 34.58
C ALA A 59 -12.83 -24.79 33.15
N ARG A 60 -13.79 -23.94 32.84
CA ARG A 60 -13.79 -23.14 31.62
C ARG A 60 -12.56 -22.26 31.70
N VAL A 61 -11.44 -22.73 31.12
CA VAL A 61 -10.30 -21.87 30.86
C VAL A 61 -10.85 -20.80 29.93
N ALA A 62 -11.11 -19.64 30.47
CA ALA A 62 -11.39 -18.46 29.69
C ALA A 62 -10.14 -18.27 28.81
N MET A 63 -10.23 -18.67 27.57
CA MET A 63 -9.25 -18.24 26.57
C MET A 63 -9.35 -16.72 26.53
N LYS A 64 -8.35 -16.09 27.15
CA LYS A 64 -8.13 -14.67 26.99
C LYS A 64 -8.03 -14.47 25.49
N GLU A 65 -8.94 -13.72 24.88
CA GLU A 65 -8.82 -13.35 23.49
C GLU A 65 -7.45 -12.71 23.31
N SER A 66 -6.53 -13.44 22.75
CA SER A 66 -5.17 -12.98 22.48
C SER A 66 -5.27 -12.08 21.25
N THR A 67 -5.54 -10.80 21.48
CA THR A 67 -5.31 -9.77 20.47
C THR A 67 -3.81 -9.66 20.26
N MET A 68 -3.36 -9.62 19.00
CA MET A 68 -1.96 -9.42 18.69
C MET A 68 -1.54 -8.02 19.17
N ASP A 69 -0.65 -7.95 20.17
CA ASP A 69 -0.04 -6.69 20.57
C ASP A 69 1.00 -6.27 19.51
N LEU A 70 0.78 -5.15 18.85
CA LEU A 70 1.71 -4.63 17.84
C LEU A 70 3.00 -4.04 18.45
N GLY A 71 3.08 -3.87 19.75
CA GLY A 71 4.27 -3.39 20.47
C GLY A 71 4.64 -1.95 20.16
N ILE A 72 3.68 -1.11 19.78
CA ILE A 72 3.88 0.31 19.40
C ILE A 72 3.16 1.31 20.29
N ALA A 73 2.49 0.86 21.34
CA ALA A 73 1.84 1.76 22.31
C ALA A 73 2.84 2.76 22.89
N GLY A 74 2.41 4.03 23.04
CA GLY A 74 3.25 5.13 23.52
C GLY A 74 4.21 5.73 22.49
N LYS A 75 4.36 5.13 21.30
CA LYS A 75 5.11 5.71 20.17
C LYS A 75 4.40 6.96 19.63
N THR A 76 5.12 7.76 18.85
CA THR A 76 4.56 8.95 18.20
C THR A 76 4.61 8.82 16.69
N ALA A 77 3.47 9.06 16.04
CA ALA A 77 3.34 9.03 14.59
C ALA A 77 3.04 10.42 13.99
N LEU A 78 3.75 10.76 12.93
CA LEU A 78 3.40 11.85 12.02
C LEU A 78 2.63 11.25 10.84
N VAL A 79 1.33 11.61 10.68
CA VAL A 79 0.47 11.07 9.63
C VAL A 79 0.01 12.19 8.69
N CYS A 80 0.48 12.15 7.45
CA CYS A 80 0.19 13.16 6.44
C CYS A 80 -1.16 12.89 5.74
N ALA A 81 -1.85 13.98 5.32
CA ALA A 81 -3.16 13.96 4.67
C ALA A 81 -4.19 13.07 5.41
N ALA A 82 -4.27 13.25 6.74
CA ALA A 82 -4.99 12.37 7.66
C ALA A 82 -6.42 12.81 7.99
N SER A 83 -6.95 13.88 7.40
CA SER A 83 -8.32 14.33 7.69
C SER A 83 -9.41 13.47 7.04
N LYS A 84 -9.08 12.65 6.02
CA LYS A 84 -10.02 11.82 5.26
C LYS A 84 -9.34 10.59 4.66
N GLY A 85 -10.14 9.65 4.15
CA GLY A 85 -9.70 8.53 3.32
C GLY A 85 -8.64 7.64 3.98
N LEU A 86 -7.62 7.25 3.22
CA LEU A 86 -6.62 6.26 3.65
C LEU A 86 -5.71 6.78 4.77
N GLY A 87 -5.30 8.06 4.70
CA GLY A 87 -4.49 8.68 5.77
C GLY A 87 -5.22 8.72 7.10
N ARG A 88 -6.53 9.01 7.10
CA ARG A 88 -7.37 8.93 8.28
C ARG A 88 -7.45 7.47 8.79
N GLY A 89 -7.65 6.49 7.90
CA GLY A 89 -7.66 5.08 8.30
C GLY A 89 -6.36 4.64 8.97
N CYS A 90 -5.21 5.12 8.47
CA CYS A 90 -3.92 4.87 9.12
C CYS A 90 -3.85 5.52 10.52
N ALA A 91 -4.30 6.77 10.66
CA ALA A 91 -4.32 7.46 11.94
C ALA A 91 -5.24 6.76 12.96
N GLU A 92 -6.46 6.38 12.55
CA GLU A 92 -7.41 5.63 13.39
C GLU A 92 -6.81 4.29 13.87
N ALA A 93 -6.19 3.52 12.96
CA ALA A 93 -5.60 2.24 13.31
C ALA A 93 -4.39 2.38 14.25
N LEU A 94 -3.51 3.36 14.02
CA LEU A 94 -2.37 3.63 14.90
C LEU A 94 -2.84 4.10 16.30
N ALA A 95 -3.88 4.94 16.37
CA ALA A 95 -4.45 5.38 17.63
C ALA A 95 -5.06 4.21 18.43
N ALA A 96 -5.72 3.26 17.76
CA ALA A 96 -6.27 2.06 18.38
C ALA A 96 -5.17 1.18 19.03
N GLU A 97 -3.95 1.23 18.48
CA GLU A 97 -2.76 0.56 19.02
C GLU A 97 -1.98 1.40 20.06
N GLY A 98 -2.58 2.48 20.54
CA GLY A 98 -1.98 3.31 21.61
C GLY A 98 -0.88 4.26 21.12
N VAL A 99 -0.81 4.58 19.83
CA VAL A 99 0.18 5.50 19.25
C VAL A 99 -0.32 6.94 19.36
N ASN A 100 0.50 7.84 19.90
CA ASN A 100 0.26 9.27 19.91
C ASN A 100 0.39 9.84 18.48
N LEU A 101 -0.49 10.75 18.10
CA LEU A 101 -0.57 11.23 16.73
C LEU A 101 -0.28 12.72 16.60
N VAL A 102 0.44 13.06 15.53
CA VAL A 102 0.41 14.38 14.90
C VAL A 102 -0.16 14.19 13.52
N ILE A 103 -1.38 14.69 13.29
CA ILE A 103 -2.09 14.56 12.02
C ILE A 103 -2.06 15.86 11.24
N VAL A 104 -1.80 15.74 9.92
CA VAL A 104 -1.61 16.89 9.03
C VAL A 104 -2.63 16.86 7.90
N ALA A 105 -3.26 17.99 7.63
CA ALA A 105 -4.07 18.21 6.42
C ALA A 105 -4.27 19.71 6.16
N ARG A 106 -4.73 20.06 4.95
CA ARG A 106 -4.91 21.46 4.54
C ARG A 106 -6.12 22.15 5.17
N THR A 107 -7.21 21.40 5.36
CA THR A 107 -8.49 21.97 5.84
C THR A 107 -8.61 21.79 7.35
N ARG A 108 -8.46 22.89 8.10
CA ARG A 108 -8.47 22.90 9.57
C ARG A 108 -9.71 22.24 10.15
N ASP A 109 -10.90 22.68 9.78
CA ASP A 109 -12.15 22.21 10.39
C ASP A 109 -12.38 20.71 10.24
N THR A 110 -12.01 20.15 9.08
CA THR A 110 -12.12 18.71 8.84
C THR A 110 -11.05 17.95 9.61
N LEU A 111 -9.87 18.52 9.76
CA LEU A 111 -8.76 17.93 10.51
C LEU A 111 -9.08 17.88 12.00
N GLU A 112 -9.56 18.98 12.58
CA GLU A 112 -9.94 19.05 14.01
C GLU A 112 -11.07 18.06 14.32
N ARG A 113 -12.10 18.00 13.50
CA ARG A 113 -13.19 17.03 13.66
C ARG A 113 -12.65 15.58 13.66
N THR A 114 -11.76 15.27 12.75
CA THR A 114 -11.12 13.94 12.71
C THR A 114 -10.29 13.69 13.98
N ALA A 115 -9.56 14.69 14.47
CA ALA A 115 -8.82 14.58 15.71
C ALA A 115 -9.75 14.33 16.92
N ASP A 116 -10.87 15.04 17.00
CA ASP A 116 -11.84 14.86 18.09
C ASP A 116 -12.48 13.47 18.05
N GLU A 117 -12.82 12.95 16.86
CA GLU A 117 -13.35 11.60 16.71
C GLU A 117 -12.31 10.54 17.13
N ILE A 118 -11.03 10.72 16.80
CA ILE A 118 -9.96 9.81 17.22
C ILE A 118 -9.74 9.90 18.73
N ARG A 119 -9.69 11.11 19.32
CA ARG A 119 -9.56 11.31 20.78
C ARG A 119 -10.71 10.66 21.54
N ALA A 120 -11.93 10.74 21.02
CA ALA A 120 -13.10 10.12 21.62
C ALA A 120 -13.08 8.57 21.57
N ALA A 121 -12.40 8.00 20.58
CA ALA A 121 -12.32 6.55 20.36
C ALA A 121 -11.07 5.90 20.96
N SER A 122 -10.10 6.69 21.46
CA SER A 122 -8.81 6.18 21.95
C SER A 122 -8.27 7.04 23.10
N ASN A 123 -7.34 6.48 23.88
CA ASN A 123 -6.70 7.18 25.00
C ASN A 123 -5.32 7.75 24.63
N VAL A 124 -5.15 8.24 23.40
CA VAL A 124 -3.88 8.78 22.92
C VAL A 124 -3.95 10.30 22.74
N SER A 125 -2.79 10.95 22.75
CA SER A 125 -2.73 12.35 22.37
C SER A 125 -2.83 12.49 20.84
N VAL A 126 -3.61 13.49 20.39
CA VAL A 126 -3.74 13.81 18.96
C VAL A 126 -3.55 15.32 18.80
N ALA A 127 -2.43 15.71 18.20
CA ALA A 127 -2.18 17.08 17.77
C ALA A 127 -2.49 17.24 16.28
N THR A 128 -2.89 18.45 15.89
CA THR A 128 -3.28 18.78 14.52
C THR A 128 -2.35 19.86 13.95
N VAL A 129 -1.98 19.73 12.69
CA VAL A 129 -1.25 20.77 11.94
C VAL A 129 -1.98 21.05 10.64
N ALA A 130 -2.68 22.17 10.56
CA ALA A 130 -3.40 22.58 9.37
C ALA A 130 -2.43 23.28 8.40
N CYS A 131 -1.83 22.53 7.47
CA CYS A 131 -0.89 23.04 6.48
C CYS A 131 -0.92 22.20 5.19
N ASP A 132 -0.31 22.73 4.13
CA ASP A 132 -0.01 21.93 2.94
C ASP A 132 1.39 21.29 3.09
N ILE A 133 1.41 20.01 3.36
CA ILE A 133 2.64 19.25 3.58
C ILE A 133 3.56 19.21 2.34
N THR A 134 3.02 19.52 1.15
CA THR A 134 3.80 19.54 -0.09
C THR A 134 4.68 20.77 -0.22
N THR A 135 4.47 21.78 0.62
CA THR A 135 5.30 23.00 0.66
C THR A 135 6.41 22.90 1.69
N PRO A 136 7.54 23.59 1.52
CA PRO A 136 8.61 23.68 2.53
C PRO A 136 8.10 24.17 3.89
N ASP A 137 7.27 25.22 3.90
CA ASP A 137 6.70 25.80 5.12
C ASP A 137 5.77 24.83 5.83
N GLY A 138 4.95 24.09 5.07
CA GLY A 138 4.08 23.06 5.62
C GLY A 138 4.85 21.92 6.25
N ARG A 139 5.94 21.47 5.62
CA ARG A 139 6.85 20.46 6.21
C ARG A 139 7.53 20.99 7.48
N ALA A 140 8.00 22.22 7.46
CA ALA A 140 8.58 22.85 8.63
C ALA A 140 7.57 22.96 9.79
N ALA A 141 6.33 23.38 9.53
CA ALA A 141 5.28 23.46 10.52
C ALA A 141 4.94 22.09 11.13
N ALA A 142 4.83 21.04 10.31
CA ALA A 142 4.58 19.68 10.78
C ALA A 142 5.72 19.16 11.66
N LEU A 143 6.97 19.35 11.24
CA LEU A 143 8.15 18.93 11.97
C LEU A 143 8.42 19.76 13.23
N ALA A 144 7.97 21.01 13.32
CA ALA A 144 8.02 21.78 14.56
C ALA A 144 7.15 21.17 15.67
N VAL A 145 6.01 20.58 15.31
CA VAL A 145 5.11 19.89 16.27
C VAL A 145 5.56 18.44 16.50
N CYS A 146 6.15 17.78 15.51
CA CYS A 146 6.62 16.40 15.60
C CYS A 146 8.06 16.28 15.10
N PRO A 147 9.06 16.77 15.83
CA PRO A 147 10.44 16.82 15.35
C PRO A 147 11.12 15.45 15.28
N GLN A 148 10.60 14.49 16.07
CA GLN A 148 11.20 13.14 16.17
C GLN A 148 10.12 12.05 16.19
N PRO A 149 9.38 11.86 15.11
CA PRO A 149 8.41 10.75 15.03
C PRO A 149 9.11 9.39 15.09
N ASP A 150 8.48 8.42 15.74
CA ASP A 150 8.86 7.01 15.66
C ASP A 150 8.28 6.37 14.40
N ILE A 151 7.13 6.88 13.97
CA ILE A 151 6.36 6.41 12.81
C ILE A 151 6.09 7.59 11.89
N LEU A 152 6.39 7.42 10.60
CA LEU A 152 6.07 8.41 9.56
C LEU A 152 5.18 7.76 8.51
N VAL A 153 3.96 8.30 8.35
CA VAL A 153 3.06 7.89 7.27
C VAL A 153 2.98 9.01 6.22
N ASN A 154 3.71 8.82 5.14
CA ASN A 154 3.71 9.74 4.00
C ASN A 154 2.48 9.51 3.13
N ASN A 155 1.72 10.58 2.93
CA ASN A 155 0.54 10.62 2.08
C ASN A 155 0.31 12.04 1.56
N ALA A 156 -0.12 12.15 0.33
CA ALA A 156 -0.55 13.42 -0.26
C ALA A 156 -1.66 13.17 -1.27
N GLY A 157 -2.34 14.24 -1.68
CA GLY A 157 -3.29 14.17 -2.77
C GLY A 157 -2.61 13.66 -4.05
N GLY A 158 -3.20 12.68 -4.72
CA GLY A 158 -2.68 12.23 -6.02
C GLY A 158 -2.97 13.28 -7.10
N PRO A 159 -2.15 13.33 -8.17
CA PRO A 159 -2.41 14.21 -9.32
C PRO A 159 -3.71 13.83 -10.05
N PRO A 160 -4.24 14.73 -10.87
CA PRO A 160 -5.43 14.46 -11.68
C PRO A 160 -5.15 13.37 -12.74
N PRO A 161 -6.17 12.58 -13.12
CA PRO A 161 -6.09 11.74 -14.31
C PRO A 161 -6.24 12.60 -15.57
N GLY A 162 -5.68 12.10 -16.69
CA GLY A 162 -5.82 12.77 -17.98
C GLY A 162 -4.93 12.14 -19.05
N ASP A 163 -5.04 12.61 -20.29
CA ASP A 163 -4.09 12.25 -21.35
C ASP A 163 -2.73 12.91 -21.05
N PHE A 164 -1.65 12.19 -21.23
CA PHE A 164 -0.30 12.71 -20.93
C PHE A 164 0.07 13.92 -21.82
N ARG A 165 -0.55 14.05 -22.99
CA ARG A 165 -0.33 15.18 -23.91
C ARG A 165 -0.88 16.49 -23.40
N ASP A 166 -1.89 16.43 -22.52
CA ASP A 166 -2.57 17.60 -21.94
C ASP A 166 -1.82 18.13 -20.72
N PHE A 167 -0.84 17.41 -20.19
CA PHE A 167 -0.09 17.80 -19.01
C PHE A 167 1.09 18.71 -19.38
N SER A 168 1.10 19.88 -18.79
CA SER A 168 2.21 20.83 -18.89
C SER A 168 3.42 20.36 -18.10
N HIS A 169 4.58 20.97 -18.35
CA HIS A 169 5.78 20.76 -17.53
C HIS A 169 5.50 21.00 -16.04
N ASP A 170 4.76 22.05 -15.71
CA ASP A 170 4.42 22.40 -14.33
C ASP A 170 3.51 21.36 -13.67
N ASP A 171 2.64 20.67 -14.41
CA ASP A 171 1.85 19.55 -13.89
C ASP A 171 2.76 18.39 -13.46
N TRP A 172 3.76 18.09 -14.26
CA TRP A 172 4.78 17.09 -13.91
C TRP A 172 5.57 17.48 -12.68
N ILE A 173 6.05 18.73 -12.59
CA ILE A 173 6.78 19.22 -11.42
C ILE A 173 5.91 19.14 -10.15
N ARG A 174 4.64 19.59 -10.21
CA ARG A 174 3.71 19.49 -9.08
C ARG A 174 3.46 18.04 -8.65
N ALA A 175 3.35 17.11 -9.61
CA ALA A 175 3.17 15.71 -9.31
C ALA A 175 4.41 15.09 -8.64
N LEU A 176 5.59 15.42 -9.12
CA LEU A 176 6.87 15.00 -8.53
C LEU A 176 7.02 15.60 -7.13
N GLU A 177 6.78 16.90 -6.96
CA GLU A 177 6.88 17.57 -5.66
C GLU A 177 5.98 16.89 -4.62
N SER A 178 4.70 16.67 -4.94
CA SER A 178 3.74 16.15 -3.98
C SER A 178 3.88 14.66 -3.70
N ASN A 179 4.23 13.83 -4.70
CA ASN A 179 4.16 12.38 -4.59
C ASN A 179 5.52 11.65 -4.58
N MET A 180 6.61 12.40 -4.74
CA MET A 180 7.98 11.88 -4.69
C MET A 180 8.88 12.70 -3.76
N LEU A 181 9.03 14.00 -4.01
CA LEU A 181 9.99 14.84 -3.28
C LEU A 181 9.53 15.10 -1.84
N THR A 182 8.26 15.41 -1.61
CA THR A 182 7.70 15.60 -0.25
C THR A 182 7.95 14.41 0.67
N PRO A 183 7.64 13.15 0.28
CA PRO A 183 8.02 11.98 1.07
C PRO A 183 9.53 11.87 1.30
N ILE A 184 10.34 12.12 0.29
CA ILE A 184 11.81 12.08 0.39
C ILE A 184 12.32 13.10 1.42
N GLU A 185 11.81 14.34 1.38
CA GLU A 185 12.19 15.39 2.32
C GLU A 185 11.80 15.08 3.76
N LEU A 186 10.59 14.53 3.97
CA LEU A 186 10.15 14.09 5.30
C LEU A 186 10.98 12.91 5.82
N ILE A 187 11.31 11.95 4.97
CA ILE A 187 12.22 10.85 5.32
C ILE A 187 13.60 11.41 5.68
N ARG A 188 14.16 12.31 4.88
CA ARG A 188 15.44 12.95 5.14
C ARG A 188 15.49 13.66 6.50
N ALA A 189 14.40 14.32 6.86
CA ALA A 189 14.31 15.08 8.11
C ALA A 189 14.13 14.19 9.36
N THR A 190 13.71 12.93 9.22
CA THR A 190 13.30 12.10 10.36
C THR A 190 14.12 10.82 10.54
N VAL A 191 14.73 10.31 9.47
CA VAL A 191 15.39 9.00 9.47
C VAL A 191 16.59 8.91 10.43
N ASP A 192 17.41 9.95 10.53
CA ASP A 192 18.58 9.94 11.41
C ASP A 192 18.16 9.89 12.90
N GLY A 193 17.10 10.60 13.27
CA GLY A 193 16.52 10.50 14.61
C GLY A 193 15.97 9.11 14.91
N MET A 194 15.33 8.45 13.96
CA MET A 194 14.87 7.07 14.07
C MET A 194 16.05 6.10 14.25
N ILE A 195 17.11 6.27 13.46
CA ILE A 195 18.35 5.48 13.55
C ILE A 195 18.97 5.64 14.95
N ALA A 196 19.09 6.86 15.45
CA ALA A 196 19.68 7.13 16.76
C ALA A 196 18.91 6.46 17.91
N ARG A 197 17.60 6.27 17.76
CA ARG A 197 16.73 5.56 18.74
C ARG A 197 16.65 4.05 18.51
N GLY A 198 17.25 3.52 17.42
CA GLY A 198 17.17 2.09 17.05
C GLY A 198 15.75 1.63 16.69
N PHE A 199 14.84 2.57 16.40
CA PHE A 199 13.47 2.28 16.00
C PHE A 199 12.93 3.35 15.05
N GLY A 200 12.44 2.92 13.91
CA GLY A 200 11.74 3.76 12.94
C GLY A 200 10.85 2.93 12.02
N ARG A 201 9.66 3.44 11.74
CA ARG A 201 8.70 2.84 10.80
C ARG A 201 8.21 3.90 9.83
N ILE A 202 8.55 3.72 8.57
CA ILE A 202 8.16 4.66 7.50
C ILE A 202 7.29 3.93 6.51
N VAL A 203 6.08 4.43 6.32
CA VAL A 203 5.10 3.89 5.37
C VAL A 203 4.74 4.97 4.37
N ASN A 204 4.92 4.70 3.09
CA ASN A 204 4.51 5.59 2.01
C ASN A 204 3.23 5.04 1.37
N ILE A 205 2.18 5.84 1.31
CA ILE A 205 0.96 5.51 0.56
C ILE A 205 1.20 5.88 -0.90
N THR A 206 1.36 4.87 -1.76
CA THR A 206 1.61 5.06 -3.18
C THR A 206 0.39 4.69 -4.03
N SER A 207 0.47 3.70 -4.91
CA SER A 207 -0.63 3.28 -5.80
C SER A 207 -0.37 1.88 -6.36
N SER A 208 -1.42 1.11 -6.62
CA SER A 208 -1.35 -0.12 -7.42
C SER A 208 -0.77 0.14 -8.83
N ALA A 209 -0.91 1.37 -9.33
CA ALA A 209 -0.35 1.80 -10.61
C ALA A 209 1.20 1.74 -10.68
N VAL A 210 1.88 1.58 -9.55
CA VAL A 210 3.33 1.29 -9.53
C VAL A 210 3.62 -0.12 -10.08
N LYS A 211 2.73 -1.09 -9.82
CA LYS A 211 2.86 -2.47 -10.36
C LYS A 211 2.18 -2.63 -11.72
N ALA A 212 1.03 -2.02 -11.90
CA ALA A 212 0.26 -2.05 -13.14
C ALA A 212 -0.05 -0.60 -13.57
N PRO A 213 0.83 0.06 -14.33
CA PRO A 213 0.63 1.42 -14.79
C PRO A 213 -0.70 1.58 -15.51
N ILE A 214 -1.42 2.65 -15.17
CA ILE A 214 -2.71 3.02 -15.77
C ILE A 214 -2.46 4.23 -16.67
N ASP A 215 -2.86 4.16 -17.94
CA ASP A 215 -2.55 5.16 -18.96
C ASP A 215 -2.98 6.58 -18.58
N VAL A 216 -4.22 6.74 -18.09
CA VAL A 216 -4.75 8.05 -17.65
C VAL A 216 -4.11 8.57 -16.34
N LEU A 217 -3.22 7.82 -15.70
CA LEU A 217 -2.53 8.20 -14.46
C LEU A 217 -1.04 8.50 -14.69
N ALA A 218 -0.65 8.97 -15.85
CA ALA A 218 0.76 9.18 -16.24
C ALA A 218 1.58 9.94 -15.18
N LEU A 219 1.06 11.06 -14.67
CA LEU A 219 1.71 11.84 -13.60
C LEU A 219 1.95 11.02 -12.33
N SER A 220 0.93 10.25 -11.91
CA SER A 220 1.01 9.38 -10.73
C SER A 220 1.96 8.21 -10.95
N ASN A 221 1.91 7.56 -12.14
CA ASN A 221 2.80 6.46 -12.50
C ASN A 221 4.26 6.90 -12.38
N GLY A 222 4.62 8.05 -12.96
CA GLY A 222 5.99 8.57 -12.93
C GLY A 222 6.46 8.91 -11.52
N ALA A 223 5.70 9.75 -10.79
CA ALA A 223 6.11 10.25 -9.48
C ALA A 223 6.20 9.13 -8.43
N ARG A 224 5.21 8.23 -8.38
CA ARG A 224 5.17 7.16 -7.37
C ARG A 224 6.14 6.02 -7.66
N SER A 225 6.43 5.73 -8.93
CA SER A 225 7.48 4.79 -9.31
C SER A 225 8.85 5.33 -8.94
N GLY A 226 9.10 6.63 -9.13
CA GLY A 226 10.33 7.30 -8.67
C GLY A 226 10.54 7.18 -7.16
N LEU A 227 9.50 7.46 -6.36
CA LEU A 227 9.54 7.26 -4.91
C LEU A 227 9.82 5.78 -4.55
N THR A 228 9.18 4.84 -5.23
CA THR A 228 9.36 3.41 -4.99
C THR A 228 10.81 2.97 -5.24
N GLY A 229 11.43 3.46 -6.33
CA GLY A 229 12.84 3.23 -6.62
C GLY A 229 13.78 3.80 -5.56
N PHE A 230 13.52 5.03 -5.10
CA PHE A 230 14.27 5.64 -4.00
C PHE A 230 14.18 4.81 -2.71
N VAL A 231 12.97 4.40 -2.33
CA VAL A 231 12.72 3.58 -1.13
C VAL A 231 13.46 2.25 -1.20
N ALA A 232 13.46 1.57 -2.34
CA ALA A 232 14.15 0.29 -2.53
C ALA A 232 15.67 0.39 -2.22
N GLY A 233 16.30 1.51 -2.58
CA GLY A 233 17.71 1.78 -2.27
C GLY A 233 17.94 2.11 -0.79
N LEU A 234 17.18 3.08 -0.25
CA LEU A 234 17.37 3.58 1.11
C LEU A 234 17.01 2.54 2.17
N ALA A 235 15.92 1.79 1.99
CA ALA A 235 15.47 0.78 2.95
C ALA A 235 16.57 -0.23 3.29
N ARG A 236 17.34 -0.67 2.30
CA ARG A 236 18.47 -1.59 2.49
C ARG A 236 19.61 -0.97 3.32
N LYS A 237 19.81 0.35 3.19
CA LYS A 237 20.88 1.06 3.90
C LYS A 237 20.58 1.21 5.39
N VAL A 238 19.31 1.40 5.77
CA VAL A 238 18.92 1.71 7.14
C VAL A 238 18.36 0.51 7.93
N ALA A 239 18.09 -0.63 7.27
CA ALA A 239 17.51 -1.81 7.88
C ALA A 239 18.26 -2.32 9.11
N GLY A 240 19.60 -2.39 9.04
CA GLY A 240 20.45 -2.83 10.15
C GLY A 240 20.48 -1.87 11.35
N GLN A 241 19.85 -0.70 11.24
CA GLN A 241 19.78 0.33 12.27
C GLN A 241 18.37 0.42 12.91
N GLY A 242 17.54 -0.60 12.73
CA GLY A 242 16.21 -0.69 13.33
C GLY A 242 15.11 0.10 12.60
N VAL A 243 15.40 0.63 11.41
CA VAL A 243 14.43 1.41 10.62
C VAL A 243 13.94 0.60 9.43
N THR A 244 12.61 0.52 9.26
CA THR A 244 11.99 -0.08 8.07
C THR A 244 11.27 0.98 7.25
N ILE A 245 11.33 0.86 5.92
CA ILE A 245 10.64 1.75 4.98
C ILE A 245 9.90 0.88 3.99
N ASN A 246 8.57 1.00 3.94
CA ASN A 246 7.72 0.22 3.05
C ASN A 246 6.71 1.12 2.33
N ASN A 247 6.19 0.61 1.21
CA ASN A 247 5.14 1.26 0.45
C ASN A 247 3.84 0.44 0.53
N LEU A 248 2.72 1.10 0.82
CA LEU A 248 1.39 0.55 0.64
C LEU A 248 0.83 1.00 -0.70
N LEU A 249 0.41 0.05 -1.51
CA LEU A 249 -0.09 0.26 -2.87
C LEU A 249 -1.59 0.01 -2.90
N PRO A 250 -2.44 1.03 -2.64
CA PRO A 250 -3.88 0.86 -2.72
C PRO A 250 -4.34 0.64 -4.16
N GLY A 251 -5.24 -0.32 -4.34
CA GLY A 251 -6.15 -0.40 -5.46
C GLY A 251 -7.35 0.53 -5.26
N LEU A 252 -8.57 0.03 -5.47
CA LEU A 252 -9.79 0.81 -5.27
C LEU A 252 -10.31 0.65 -3.84
N PHE A 253 -10.32 1.76 -3.09
CA PHE A 253 -10.84 1.85 -1.72
C PHE A 253 -12.04 2.80 -1.66
N ASP A 254 -13.02 2.50 -0.81
CA ASP A 254 -14.19 3.34 -0.59
C ASP A 254 -13.80 4.61 0.19
N THR A 255 -13.56 5.67 -0.54
CA THR A 255 -13.11 6.97 -0.04
C THR A 255 -13.82 8.09 -0.78
N ASP A 256 -13.89 9.27 -0.18
CA ASP A 256 -14.48 10.48 -0.80
C ASP A 256 -13.86 10.76 -2.18
N ARG A 257 -12.57 10.49 -2.35
CA ARG A 257 -11.88 10.68 -3.63
C ARG A 257 -12.44 9.74 -4.71
N ILE A 258 -12.63 8.46 -4.39
CA ILE A 258 -13.21 7.49 -5.33
C ILE A 258 -14.65 7.85 -5.63
N ALA A 259 -15.45 8.26 -4.64
CA ALA A 259 -16.81 8.73 -4.86
C ALA A 259 -16.87 9.91 -5.85
N THR A 260 -16.00 10.92 -5.67
CA THR A 260 -15.89 12.07 -6.58
C THR A 260 -15.45 11.64 -7.99
N THR A 261 -14.46 10.74 -8.09
CA THR A 261 -13.95 10.27 -9.37
C THR A 261 -15.00 9.43 -10.11
N LEU A 262 -15.74 8.58 -9.39
CA LEU A 262 -16.83 7.79 -9.96
C LEU A 262 -17.97 8.70 -10.44
N ALA A 263 -18.34 9.74 -9.67
CA ALA A 263 -19.38 10.69 -10.08
C ALA A 263 -19.00 11.45 -11.36
N ALA A 264 -17.78 11.94 -11.46
CA ALA A 264 -17.28 12.61 -12.66
C ALA A 264 -17.26 11.68 -13.88
N ALA A 265 -16.76 10.44 -13.70
CA ALA A 265 -16.69 9.46 -14.78
C ALA A 265 -18.08 8.95 -15.20
N ALA A 266 -19.03 8.78 -14.27
CA ALA A 266 -20.40 8.39 -14.56
C ALA A 266 -21.11 9.46 -15.39
N ASN A 267 -20.95 10.73 -15.02
CA ASN A 267 -21.48 11.86 -15.77
C ASN A 267 -20.91 11.92 -17.20
N ALA A 268 -19.60 11.74 -17.36
CA ALA A 268 -18.95 11.74 -18.67
C ALA A 268 -19.40 10.56 -19.57
N GLN A 269 -19.80 9.42 -18.99
CA GLN A 269 -20.24 8.23 -19.72
C GLN A 269 -21.76 8.13 -19.86
N GLY A 270 -22.54 9.05 -19.28
CA GLY A 270 -24.01 9.02 -19.31
C GLY A 270 -24.63 7.83 -18.57
N VAL A 271 -23.96 7.32 -17.53
CA VAL A 271 -24.42 6.20 -16.69
C VAL A 271 -24.59 6.65 -15.24
N THR A 272 -25.28 5.86 -14.43
CA THR A 272 -25.38 6.16 -12.99
C THR A 272 -24.09 5.82 -12.25
N VAL A 273 -23.87 6.48 -11.10
CA VAL A 273 -22.71 6.20 -10.23
C VAL A 273 -22.73 4.74 -9.78
N ASP A 274 -23.91 4.20 -9.46
CA ASP A 274 -24.06 2.82 -8.99
C ASP A 274 -23.73 1.80 -10.09
N GLU A 275 -24.14 2.05 -11.34
CA GLU A 275 -23.76 1.18 -12.47
C GLU A 275 -22.23 1.20 -12.70
N LEU A 276 -21.61 2.39 -12.65
CA LEU A 276 -20.18 2.49 -12.83
C LEU A 276 -19.42 1.83 -11.66
N ARG A 277 -19.89 2.02 -10.42
CA ARG A 277 -19.36 1.36 -9.24
C ARG A 277 -19.47 -0.17 -9.38
N ALA A 278 -20.62 -0.68 -9.77
CA ALA A 278 -20.83 -2.12 -9.98
C ALA A 278 -19.92 -2.69 -11.09
N ARG A 279 -19.70 -1.93 -12.17
CA ARG A 279 -18.73 -2.33 -13.21
C ARG A 279 -17.31 -2.43 -12.65
N ARG A 280 -16.85 -1.41 -11.91
CA ARG A 280 -15.51 -1.37 -11.32
C ARG A 280 -15.28 -2.45 -10.27
N THR A 281 -16.30 -2.78 -9.47
CA THR A 281 -16.18 -3.84 -8.45
C THR A 281 -16.17 -5.25 -9.04
N ARG A 282 -16.77 -5.47 -10.21
CA ARG A 282 -16.69 -6.78 -10.90
C ARG A 282 -15.29 -7.14 -11.37
N ASP A 283 -14.46 -6.12 -11.65
CA ASP A 283 -13.07 -6.31 -12.08
C ASP A 283 -12.14 -6.61 -10.88
N ILE A 284 -12.67 -6.54 -9.65
CA ILE A 284 -11.93 -6.88 -8.42
C ILE A 284 -12.36 -8.28 -7.99
N PRO A 285 -11.46 -9.28 -7.90
CA PRO A 285 -11.80 -10.63 -7.46
C PRO A 285 -12.51 -10.69 -6.11
N ALA A 286 -12.18 -9.79 -5.16
CA ALA A 286 -12.88 -9.68 -3.88
C ALA A 286 -14.34 -9.17 -4.01
N GLY A 287 -14.79 -8.72 -5.18
CA GLY A 287 -16.15 -8.29 -5.48
C GLY A 287 -16.59 -6.98 -4.79
N ARG A 288 -15.66 -6.22 -4.20
CA ARG A 288 -15.93 -4.98 -3.48
C ARG A 288 -14.75 -4.03 -3.46
N LEU A 289 -14.99 -2.81 -3.09
CA LEU A 289 -13.94 -1.87 -2.74
C LEU A 289 -13.33 -2.23 -1.36
N GLY A 290 -12.05 -1.94 -1.16
CA GLY A 290 -11.42 -2.00 0.15
C GLY A 290 -11.96 -0.90 1.07
N THR A 291 -11.95 -1.13 2.38
CA THR A 291 -12.32 -0.14 3.39
C THR A 291 -11.10 0.59 3.94
N ARG A 292 -11.29 1.82 4.43
CA ARG A 292 -10.21 2.56 5.10
C ARG A 292 -9.66 1.81 6.33
N ALA A 293 -10.51 1.03 7.02
CA ALA A 293 -10.11 0.24 8.18
C ALA A 293 -9.15 -0.89 7.79
N GLU A 294 -9.42 -1.61 6.69
CA GLU A 294 -8.51 -2.63 6.17
C GLU A 294 -7.15 -2.04 5.76
N PHE A 295 -7.16 -0.85 5.16
CA PHE A 295 -5.93 -0.17 4.80
C PHE A 295 -5.16 0.29 6.05
N GLY A 296 -5.86 0.83 7.04
CA GLY A 296 -5.29 1.25 8.32
C GLY A 296 -4.66 0.07 9.08
N ALA A 297 -5.32 -1.07 9.13
CA ALA A 297 -4.80 -2.28 9.76
C ALA A 297 -3.48 -2.75 9.13
N ALA A 298 -3.38 -2.74 7.80
CA ALA A 298 -2.14 -3.05 7.09
C ALA A 298 -1.02 -2.04 7.41
N CYS A 299 -1.36 -0.75 7.51
CA CYS A 299 -0.43 0.29 7.92
C CYS A 299 0.08 0.06 9.34
N ALA A 300 -0.81 -0.18 10.31
CA ALA A 300 -0.46 -0.42 11.70
C ALA A 300 0.43 -1.66 11.84
N PHE A 301 0.13 -2.74 11.11
CA PHE A 301 0.98 -3.93 11.09
C PHE A 301 2.40 -3.62 10.58
N LEU A 302 2.55 -2.88 9.48
CA LEU A 302 3.88 -2.49 8.97
C LEU A 302 4.63 -1.58 9.94
N CYS A 303 3.92 -0.86 10.81
CA CYS A 303 4.50 -0.03 11.87
C CYS A 303 4.85 -0.82 13.13
N SER A 304 4.41 -2.07 13.26
CA SER A 304 4.59 -2.90 14.45
C SER A 304 6.05 -3.34 14.66
N VAL A 305 6.33 -3.83 15.87
CA VAL A 305 7.60 -4.50 16.16
C VAL A 305 7.74 -5.81 15.38
N HIS A 306 6.62 -6.47 15.03
CA HIS A 306 6.59 -7.72 14.28
C HIS A 306 7.00 -7.56 12.82
N ALA A 307 6.86 -6.36 12.25
CA ALA A 307 7.27 -6.05 10.90
C ALA A 307 8.76 -5.63 10.76
N GLY A 308 9.56 -5.83 11.80
CA GLY A 308 10.98 -5.44 11.81
C GLY A 308 11.84 -6.11 10.73
N TYR A 309 11.38 -7.24 10.16
CA TYR A 309 12.07 -7.94 9.05
C TYR A 309 11.42 -7.67 7.68
N ILE A 310 10.45 -6.74 7.63
CA ILE A 310 9.75 -6.33 6.40
C ILE A 310 10.22 -4.92 6.05
N THR A 311 11.07 -4.78 5.02
CA THR A 311 11.55 -3.47 4.58
C THR A 311 11.78 -3.45 3.07
N GLY A 312 11.62 -2.28 2.44
CA GLY A 312 11.74 -2.10 1.00
C GLY A 312 10.60 -2.74 0.19
N GLN A 313 9.50 -3.12 0.84
CA GLN A 313 8.42 -3.85 0.19
C GLN A 313 7.36 -2.92 -0.39
N ASN A 314 6.72 -3.42 -1.44
CA ASN A 314 5.58 -2.82 -2.12
C ASN A 314 4.35 -3.68 -1.84
N TRP A 315 3.65 -3.41 -0.74
CA TRP A 315 2.46 -4.17 -0.35
C TRP A 315 1.25 -3.70 -1.13
N LEU A 316 0.78 -4.56 -2.00
CA LEU A 316 -0.41 -4.33 -2.82
C LEU A 316 -1.67 -4.72 -2.03
N LEU A 317 -2.60 -3.77 -1.91
CA LEU A 317 -3.91 -3.94 -1.30
C LEU A 317 -4.96 -3.59 -2.36
N ASP A 318 -5.41 -4.57 -3.15
CA ASP A 318 -6.26 -4.33 -4.31
C ASP A 318 -7.40 -5.34 -4.49
N GLY A 319 -7.60 -6.23 -3.51
CA GLY A 319 -8.62 -7.27 -3.58
C GLY A 319 -8.35 -8.33 -4.65
N GLY A 320 -7.10 -8.48 -5.10
CA GLY A 320 -6.68 -9.43 -6.13
C GLY A 320 -6.80 -8.92 -7.55
N ALA A 321 -7.00 -7.61 -7.76
CA ALA A 321 -7.19 -7.03 -9.10
C ALA A 321 -5.93 -7.12 -9.99
N TYR A 322 -4.74 -7.14 -9.40
CA TYR A 322 -3.49 -7.30 -10.13
C TYR A 322 -3.25 -8.77 -10.48
N PRO A 323 -3.14 -9.14 -11.78
CA PRO A 323 -3.03 -10.54 -12.20
C PRO A 323 -1.58 -11.07 -12.19
N GLY A 324 -0.60 -10.27 -11.82
CA GLY A 324 0.81 -10.64 -11.83
C GLY A 324 1.27 -11.31 -10.54
N THR A 325 2.45 -11.93 -10.60
CA THR A 325 3.12 -12.56 -9.44
C THR A 325 4.13 -11.64 -8.76
N PHE A 326 4.63 -10.59 -9.46
CA PHE A 326 5.68 -9.67 -8.97
C PHE A 326 5.25 -8.20 -9.05
#